data_b6a1d05740726006d1c98376698a79ad
#
_entry.id   b6a1d05740726006d1c98376698a79ad
#
_cell.length_a   1.000
_cell.length_b   1.000
_cell.length_c   1.000
_cell.angle_alpha   90.00
_cell.angle_beta   90.00
_cell.angle_gamma   90.00
#
_symmetry.space_group_name_H-M   'P 1'
#
loop_
_entity.id
_entity.type
_entity.pdbx_description
1 polymer ?
#
loop_
_entity_poly.entity_id
_entity_poly.type
_entity_poly.pdbx_seq_one_letter_code
_entity_poly.pdbx_strand_id
1 'polypeptide(L)'
;PGIGEKTAKKLIGEFGSIEGVLAHTDQLKGKQKENVEANREQALLSKTLVTILTDAPVTVGFEEIKISERNDEALKSLFVEFEFSSLGKRLFGGEFQSGRGHTTTETAAGFTAELKTIADFKKKYQILRAGDASGRAALLRELASKSSYCFDLETTSLDEKTTSVIGIAFSWEAHHGTYVEVPPGAAGKAVLEDFRDLFANTETEKIGHNLKFDIGVLQWQGFTVATPLYDTMLAHSLIEPEQRHKMDFLAESLLGYTPISYDSVFVKKVEKTGQLSLFDDAEMSGQAEPSGPSLEEIGQYASEDADVTWQLASILKEQVRATDQDRVLVEIECPLIPVLVAMEKEGIRVDPAA
;
A
#
# COMPACT_ATOMS: atom_id res chain seq x y z
N PRO A 1 18.88 39.57 -1.38
CA PRO A 1 19.50 38.68 -2.33
C PRO A 1 20.96 39.03 -2.62
N GLY A 2 21.84 38.04 -2.82
CA GLY A 2 23.26 38.26 -3.14
C GLY A 2 24.18 38.65 -1.96
N ILE A 3 23.67 38.72 -0.74
CA ILE A 3 24.43 38.87 0.50
C ILE A 3 24.31 37.60 1.32
N GLY A 4 25.36 36.77 1.34
CA GLY A 4 25.42 35.55 2.14
C GLY A 4 25.81 35.84 3.61
N GLU A 5 25.68 34.83 4.47
CA GLU A 5 25.90 34.93 5.92
C GLU A 5 27.25 35.57 6.30
N LYS A 6 28.35 35.14 5.67
CA LYS A 6 29.70 35.67 5.94
C LYS A 6 29.79 37.16 5.66
N THR A 7 29.20 37.63 4.56
CA THR A 7 29.18 39.03 4.19
C THR A 7 28.25 39.82 5.10
N ALA A 8 27.10 39.30 5.44
CA ALA A 8 26.17 39.94 6.37
C ALA A 8 26.80 40.12 7.75
N LYS A 9 27.45 39.11 8.31
CA LYS A 9 28.17 39.19 9.59
C LYS A 9 29.26 40.28 9.57
N LYS A 10 30.00 40.37 8.46
CA LYS A 10 31.02 41.43 8.31
C LYS A 10 30.40 42.82 8.31
N LEU A 11 29.34 43.02 7.52
CA LEU A 11 28.67 44.32 7.42
C LEU A 11 28.04 44.74 8.75
N ILE A 12 27.38 43.83 9.45
CA ILE A 12 26.80 44.10 10.77
C ILE A 12 27.90 44.38 11.79
N GLY A 13 29.03 43.69 11.75
CA GLY A 13 30.18 43.95 12.61
C GLY A 13 30.81 45.34 12.37
N GLU A 14 30.80 45.82 11.13
CA GLU A 14 31.36 47.12 10.72
C GLU A 14 30.40 48.28 11.00
N PHE A 15 29.10 48.11 10.71
CA PHE A 15 28.11 49.21 10.81
C PHE A 15 27.11 49.02 11.99
N GLY A 16 27.27 47.99 12.81
CA GLY A 16 26.53 47.78 14.05
C GLY A 16 25.13 47.19 13.88
N SER A 17 24.38 47.56 12.86
CA SER A 17 23.01 47.10 12.60
C SER A 17 22.65 47.12 11.12
N ILE A 18 21.50 46.53 10.76
CA ILE A 18 20.97 46.66 9.41
C ILE A 18 20.73 48.08 9.01
N GLU A 19 20.19 48.91 9.91
CA GLU A 19 19.97 50.34 9.72
C GLU A 19 21.30 51.06 9.49
N GLY A 20 22.34 50.69 10.24
CA GLY A 20 23.70 51.22 10.06
C GLY A 20 24.26 50.90 8.68
N VAL A 21 24.13 49.68 8.21
CA VAL A 21 24.51 49.28 6.85
C VAL A 21 23.76 50.11 5.81
N LEU A 22 22.44 50.25 5.98
CA LEU A 22 21.57 50.99 5.06
C LEU A 22 21.82 52.51 5.06
N ALA A 23 22.34 53.06 6.15
CA ALA A 23 22.70 54.48 6.24
C ALA A 23 24.06 54.78 5.60
N HIS A 24 24.93 53.78 5.46
CA HIS A 24 26.32 53.97 4.98
C HIS A 24 26.58 53.20 3.68
N THR A 25 25.59 53.12 2.80
CA THR A 25 25.72 52.43 1.49
C THR A 25 26.75 53.09 0.58
N ASP A 26 27.06 54.36 0.81
CA ASP A 26 28.13 55.10 0.13
C ASP A 26 29.52 54.50 0.36
N GLN A 27 29.72 53.81 1.47
CA GLN A 27 30.99 53.13 1.81
C GLN A 27 31.09 51.72 1.19
N LEU A 28 29.99 51.18 0.65
CA LEU A 28 29.97 49.93 -0.05
C LEU A 28 30.37 50.10 -1.52
N LYS A 29 30.86 49.02 -2.15
CA LYS A 29 31.37 49.06 -3.53
C LYS A 29 30.72 48.00 -4.41
N GLY A 30 30.56 48.36 -5.70
CA GLY A 30 30.11 47.42 -6.75
C GLY A 30 28.79 46.76 -6.46
N LYS A 31 28.69 45.49 -6.78
CA LYS A 31 27.48 44.69 -6.67
C LYS A 31 26.91 44.56 -5.25
N GLN A 32 27.77 44.74 -4.24
CA GLN A 32 27.35 44.71 -2.84
C GLN A 32 26.52 45.97 -2.51
N LYS A 33 26.95 47.17 -2.98
CA LYS A 33 26.20 48.41 -2.83
C LYS A 33 24.85 48.30 -3.51
N GLU A 34 24.84 47.93 -4.79
CA GLU A 34 23.61 47.74 -5.59
C GLU A 34 22.60 46.79 -4.91
N ASN A 35 23.08 45.63 -4.42
CA ASN A 35 22.23 44.68 -3.76
C ASN A 35 21.62 45.21 -2.45
N VAL A 36 22.40 45.94 -1.64
CA VAL A 36 21.91 46.51 -0.38
C VAL A 36 20.88 47.60 -0.65
N GLU A 37 21.15 48.50 -1.60
CA GLU A 37 20.25 49.59 -1.96
C GLU A 37 18.95 49.05 -2.58
N ALA A 38 19.04 48.13 -3.52
CA ALA A 38 17.89 47.56 -4.20
C ALA A 38 16.95 46.75 -3.26
N ASN A 39 17.48 46.18 -2.17
CA ASN A 39 16.71 45.34 -1.24
C ASN A 39 16.52 45.95 0.14
N ARG A 40 16.56 47.30 0.23
CA ARG A 40 16.46 48.06 1.50
C ARG A 40 15.21 47.71 2.30
N GLU A 41 14.06 47.80 1.65
CA GLU A 41 12.76 47.53 2.29
C GLU A 41 12.63 46.07 2.73
N GLN A 42 13.10 45.15 1.89
CA GLN A 42 13.08 43.71 2.21
C GLN A 42 13.96 43.37 3.41
N ALA A 43 15.12 44.03 3.56
CA ALA A 43 16.01 43.86 4.73
C ALA A 43 15.34 44.31 6.03
N LEU A 44 14.65 45.44 6.01
CA LEU A 44 13.92 45.98 7.18
C LEU A 44 12.69 45.08 7.51
N LEU A 45 11.95 44.67 6.50
CA LEU A 45 10.83 43.75 6.68
C LEU A 45 11.30 42.41 7.27
N SER A 46 12.41 41.86 6.75
CA SER A 46 12.99 40.62 7.28
C SER A 46 13.41 40.77 8.74
N LYS A 47 13.96 41.90 9.13
CA LYS A 47 14.30 42.20 10.55
C LYS A 47 13.05 42.17 11.42
N THR A 48 11.97 42.80 10.97
CA THR A 48 10.69 42.81 11.69
C THR A 48 10.15 41.39 11.86
N LEU A 49 10.17 40.59 10.79
CA LEU A 49 9.63 39.21 10.80
C LEU A 49 10.43 38.23 11.67
N VAL A 50 11.78 38.43 11.78
CA VAL A 50 12.62 37.53 12.61
C VAL A 50 12.73 38.01 14.06
N THR A 51 12.26 39.23 14.37
CA THR A 51 12.29 39.74 15.73
C THR A 51 11.15 39.12 16.55
N ILE A 52 11.52 38.45 17.64
CA ILE A 52 10.53 37.80 18.53
C ILE A 52 9.68 38.88 19.19
N LEU A 53 8.36 38.74 19.10
CA LEU A 53 7.41 39.59 19.79
C LEU A 53 7.34 39.16 21.26
N THR A 54 7.81 40.00 22.19
CA THR A 54 7.87 39.65 23.61
C THR A 54 6.68 40.15 24.41
N ASP A 55 5.82 40.94 23.80
CA ASP A 55 4.61 41.54 24.36
C ASP A 55 3.31 41.00 23.71
N ALA A 56 3.40 39.82 23.13
CA ALA A 56 2.21 39.16 22.59
C ALA A 56 1.13 39.01 23.69
N PRO A 57 -0.16 39.29 23.37
CA PRO A 57 -1.23 39.26 24.36
C PRO A 57 -1.56 37.81 24.74
N VAL A 58 -0.77 37.24 25.65
CA VAL A 58 -1.00 35.91 26.21
C VAL A 58 -1.96 36.04 27.39
N THR A 59 -3.12 35.44 27.30
CA THR A 59 -4.18 35.50 28.34
C THR A 59 -4.05 34.41 29.40
N VAL A 60 -3.18 33.41 29.17
CA VAL A 60 -2.98 32.26 30.06
C VAL A 60 -1.76 32.47 30.93
N GLY A 61 -1.91 32.38 32.23
CA GLY A 61 -0.80 32.45 33.21
C GLY A 61 0.07 31.19 33.15
N PHE A 62 1.36 31.35 33.45
CA PHE A 62 2.32 30.22 33.44
C PHE A 62 1.85 29.07 34.36
N GLU A 63 1.23 29.39 35.50
CA GLU A 63 0.70 28.42 36.47
C GLU A 63 -0.54 27.65 35.97
N GLU A 64 -1.18 28.14 34.91
CA GLU A 64 -2.33 27.51 34.29
C GLU A 64 -1.93 26.50 33.22
N ILE A 65 -0.66 26.57 32.75
CA ILE A 65 -0.12 25.66 31.75
C ILE A 65 0.24 24.34 32.45
N LYS A 66 -0.78 23.49 32.66
CA LYS A 66 -0.63 22.17 33.27
C LYS A 66 -1.04 21.09 32.26
N ILE A 67 -0.30 19.98 32.25
CA ILE A 67 -0.72 18.80 31.50
C ILE A 67 -1.90 18.19 32.24
N SER A 68 -3.05 18.17 31.59
CA SER A 68 -4.24 17.45 32.08
C SER A 68 -4.14 15.96 31.81
N GLU A 69 -4.93 15.17 32.50
CA GLU A 69 -5.05 13.73 32.19
C GLU A 69 -5.51 13.55 30.74
N ARG A 70 -4.88 12.60 30.07
CA ARG A 70 -5.20 12.30 28.68
C ARG A 70 -6.55 11.59 28.59
N ASN A 71 -7.43 12.08 27.74
CA ASN A 71 -8.66 11.38 27.42
C ASN A 71 -8.38 10.34 26.32
N ASP A 72 -8.07 9.12 26.74
CA ASP A 72 -7.68 8.04 25.84
C ASP A 72 -8.78 7.64 24.85
N GLU A 73 -10.03 7.68 25.25
CA GLU A 73 -11.18 7.33 24.39
C GLU A 73 -11.36 8.36 23.26
N ALA A 74 -11.33 9.65 23.60
CA ALA A 74 -11.41 10.70 22.59
C ALA A 74 -10.22 10.69 21.66
N LEU A 75 -9.01 10.39 22.18
CA LEU A 75 -7.80 10.34 21.39
C LEU A 75 -7.78 9.11 20.46
N LYS A 76 -8.25 7.96 20.91
CA LYS A 76 -8.43 6.77 20.05
C LYS A 76 -9.41 7.07 18.92
N SER A 77 -10.54 7.72 19.22
CA SER A 77 -11.53 8.11 18.21
C SER A 77 -10.92 9.02 17.14
N LEU A 78 -10.15 10.04 17.54
CA LEU A 78 -9.44 10.93 16.62
C LEU A 78 -8.39 10.19 15.80
N PHE A 79 -7.66 9.25 16.40
CA PHE A 79 -6.65 8.48 15.67
C PHE A 79 -7.26 7.52 14.66
N VAL A 80 -8.47 7.03 14.92
CA VAL A 80 -9.25 6.27 13.93
C VAL A 80 -9.77 7.18 12.84
N GLU A 81 -10.34 8.33 13.18
CA GLU A 81 -10.88 9.32 12.23
C GLU A 81 -9.80 9.84 11.27
N PHE A 82 -8.62 10.16 11.78
CA PHE A 82 -7.50 10.68 11.00
C PHE A 82 -6.47 9.61 10.56
N GLU A 83 -6.79 8.34 10.73
CA GLU A 83 -5.96 7.20 10.32
C GLU A 83 -4.53 7.19 10.87
N PHE A 84 -4.32 7.69 12.08
CA PHE A 84 -3.01 7.74 12.74
C PHE A 84 -2.56 6.39 13.31
N SER A 85 -2.48 5.35 12.47
CA SER A 85 -2.14 3.98 12.86
C SER A 85 -0.81 3.87 13.62
N SER A 86 0.25 4.47 13.09
CA SER A 86 1.58 4.38 13.69
C SER A 86 1.64 5.09 15.04
N LEU A 87 0.97 6.23 15.16
CA LEU A 87 0.89 6.99 16.39
C LEU A 87 0.04 6.25 17.42
N GLY A 88 -1.09 5.67 16.99
CA GLY A 88 -1.97 4.88 17.82
C GLY A 88 -1.29 3.64 18.37
N LYS A 89 -0.60 2.86 17.54
CA LYS A 89 0.17 1.69 17.97
C LYS A 89 1.28 2.05 18.98
N ARG A 90 1.94 3.19 18.78
CA ARG A 90 2.98 3.67 19.70
C ARG A 90 2.41 4.11 21.05
N LEU A 91 1.22 4.67 21.07
CA LEU A 91 0.61 5.26 22.26
C LEU A 91 -0.24 4.28 23.05
N PHE A 92 -0.95 3.37 22.36
CA PHE A 92 -1.94 2.44 22.94
C PHE A 92 -1.52 0.96 22.84
N GLY A 93 -0.38 0.66 22.20
CA GLY A 93 0.12 -0.70 22.02
C GLY A 93 -0.20 -1.28 20.64
N GLY A 94 0.38 -2.47 20.37
CA GLY A 94 0.30 -3.13 19.06
C GLY A 94 -1.10 -3.56 18.62
N GLU A 95 -2.04 -3.66 19.54
CA GLU A 95 -3.44 -4.02 19.29
C GLU A 95 -4.29 -2.84 18.78
N PHE A 96 -3.75 -1.61 18.81
CA PHE A 96 -4.47 -0.46 18.29
C PHE A 96 -4.60 -0.57 16.76
N GLN A 97 -5.83 -0.61 16.27
CA GLN A 97 -6.17 -0.58 14.84
C GLN A 97 -6.82 0.77 14.52
N SER A 98 -6.26 1.48 13.57
CA SER A 98 -6.81 2.75 13.08
C SER A 98 -7.60 2.54 11.77
N GLY A 99 -7.83 1.30 11.36
CA GLY A 99 -8.49 0.97 10.12
C GLY A 99 -9.95 1.41 10.14
N ARG A 100 -10.22 2.52 9.46
CA ARG A 100 -11.48 2.83 8.83
C ARG A 100 -11.18 3.59 7.57
N GLY A 101 -11.42 2.93 6.46
CA GLY A 101 -11.62 3.65 5.25
C GLY A 101 -12.85 4.55 5.37
N HIS A 102 -12.77 5.71 4.80
CA HIS A 102 -13.87 6.64 4.74
C HIS A 102 -15.03 6.06 3.93
N THR A 103 -16.06 5.59 4.62
CA THR A 103 -17.40 5.68 4.04
C THR A 103 -17.87 7.09 4.30
N THR A 104 -17.91 7.92 3.26
CA THR A 104 -18.64 9.17 3.24
C THR A 104 -20.14 8.85 3.32
N THR A 105 -20.61 8.62 4.52
CA THR A 105 -22.02 8.76 4.86
C THR A 105 -22.06 9.40 6.24
N GLU A 106 -22.52 10.64 6.23
CA GLU A 106 -22.81 11.41 7.42
C GLU A 106 -23.68 10.59 8.38
N THR A 107 -23.09 10.16 9.48
CA THR A 107 -23.82 9.94 10.71
C THR A 107 -22.95 10.39 11.86
N ALA A 108 -23.24 11.60 12.32
CA ALA A 108 -22.84 12.11 13.62
C ALA A 108 -23.48 11.24 14.71
N ALA A 109 -22.85 10.11 15.02
CA ALA A 109 -23.03 9.33 16.24
C ALA A 109 -21.94 8.27 16.27
N GLY A 110 -21.12 8.23 17.31
CA GLY A 110 -19.97 7.35 17.46
C GLY A 110 -20.31 5.87 17.29
N PHE A 111 -20.05 5.36 16.11
CA PHE A 111 -20.14 3.95 15.80
C PHE A 111 -18.73 3.39 15.58
N THR A 112 -18.25 2.63 16.56
CA THR A 112 -17.29 1.55 16.32
C THR A 112 -18.05 0.42 15.64
N ALA A 113 -18.28 0.47 14.32
CA ALA A 113 -18.72 -0.71 13.60
C ALA A 113 -17.55 -1.71 13.67
N GLU A 114 -17.75 -2.85 14.31
CA GLU A 114 -16.82 -3.97 14.23
C GLU A 114 -16.67 -4.33 12.74
N LEU A 115 -15.41 -4.33 12.25
CA LEU A 115 -15.14 -4.80 10.91
C LEU A 115 -15.48 -6.28 10.84
N LYS A 116 -16.15 -6.67 9.78
CA LYS A 116 -16.46 -8.07 9.53
C LYS A 116 -15.19 -8.83 9.15
N THR A 117 -15.20 -10.11 9.40
CA THR A 117 -14.14 -11.04 9.04
C THR A 117 -14.69 -12.20 8.22
N ILE A 118 -13.82 -13.05 7.73
CA ILE A 118 -14.21 -14.26 6.97
C ILE A 118 -15.19 -15.17 7.75
N ALA A 119 -15.20 -15.09 9.08
CA ALA A 119 -16.11 -15.89 9.92
C ALA A 119 -17.58 -15.40 9.86
N ASP A 120 -17.79 -14.14 9.48
CA ASP A 120 -19.10 -13.51 9.47
C ASP A 120 -19.93 -13.80 8.20
N PHE A 121 -19.34 -14.47 7.23
CA PHE A 121 -19.95 -14.76 5.94
C PHE A 121 -20.07 -16.26 5.63
N LYS A 122 -21.14 -16.63 4.93
CA LYS A 122 -21.25 -17.93 4.29
C LYS A 122 -20.48 -17.91 2.98
N LYS A 123 -19.30 -18.52 2.99
CA LYS A 123 -18.40 -18.59 1.84
C LYS A 123 -18.47 -19.94 1.16
N LYS A 124 -18.18 -19.93 -0.15
CA LYS A 124 -18.03 -21.12 -1.00
C LYS A 124 -16.58 -21.14 -1.50
N TYR A 125 -15.64 -21.44 -0.61
CA TYR A 125 -14.24 -21.58 -1.00
C TYR A 125 -13.92 -23.05 -1.26
N GLN A 126 -13.26 -23.28 -2.38
CA GLN A 126 -12.86 -24.60 -2.82
C GLN A 126 -11.36 -24.67 -3.07
N ILE A 127 -10.74 -25.77 -2.70
CA ILE A 127 -9.32 -26.04 -2.98
C ILE A 127 -9.25 -27.23 -3.92
N LEU A 128 -8.72 -27.01 -5.12
CA LEU A 128 -8.44 -28.04 -6.11
C LEU A 128 -6.97 -28.45 -6.00
N ARG A 129 -6.76 -29.68 -5.58
CA ARG A 129 -5.40 -30.24 -5.52
C ARG A 129 -4.86 -30.50 -6.93
N ALA A 130 -3.54 -30.50 -7.07
CA ALA A 130 -2.87 -30.70 -8.36
C ALA A 130 -3.32 -31.96 -9.11
N GLY A 131 -3.66 -33.02 -8.39
CA GLY A 131 -4.17 -34.27 -8.98
C GLY A 131 -5.61 -34.20 -9.49
N ASP A 132 -6.39 -33.17 -9.15
CA ASP A 132 -7.81 -33.07 -9.55
C ASP A 132 -7.97 -32.39 -10.91
N ALA A 133 -7.62 -33.11 -11.97
CA ALA A 133 -7.81 -32.63 -13.34
C ALA A 133 -9.30 -32.45 -13.71
N SER A 134 -10.20 -33.22 -13.12
CA SER A 134 -11.64 -33.08 -13.38
C SER A 134 -12.22 -31.82 -12.78
N GLY A 135 -11.81 -31.46 -11.56
CA GLY A 135 -12.15 -30.21 -10.89
C GLY A 135 -11.63 -29.00 -11.67
N ARG A 136 -10.37 -29.04 -12.11
CA ARG A 136 -9.81 -27.95 -12.95
C ARG A 136 -10.55 -27.80 -14.28
N ALA A 137 -10.90 -28.91 -14.95
CA ALA A 137 -11.67 -28.83 -16.17
C ALA A 137 -13.09 -28.28 -15.96
N ALA A 138 -13.71 -28.55 -14.80
CA ALA A 138 -14.97 -27.93 -14.42
C ALA A 138 -14.83 -26.43 -14.16
N LEU A 139 -13.80 -26.01 -13.40
CA LEU A 139 -13.46 -24.62 -13.15
C LEU A 139 -13.24 -23.85 -14.45
N LEU A 140 -12.44 -24.40 -15.38
CA LEU A 140 -12.17 -23.77 -16.68
C LEU A 140 -13.44 -23.54 -17.50
N ARG A 141 -14.35 -24.50 -17.53
CA ARG A 141 -15.66 -24.33 -18.20
C ARG A 141 -16.51 -23.24 -17.54
N GLU A 142 -16.48 -23.19 -16.21
CA GLU A 142 -17.20 -22.15 -15.46
C GLU A 142 -16.62 -20.77 -15.76
N LEU A 143 -15.30 -20.57 -15.64
CA LEU A 143 -14.61 -19.30 -15.92
C LEU A 143 -14.79 -18.87 -17.38
N ALA A 144 -14.71 -19.80 -18.33
CA ALA A 144 -14.92 -19.51 -19.75
C ALA A 144 -16.36 -19.06 -20.07
N SER A 145 -17.33 -19.36 -19.20
CA SER A 145 -18.72 -18.91 -19.33
C SER A 145 -18.98 -17.50 -18.80
N LYS A 146 -18.00 -16.91 -18.10
CA LYS A 146 -18.13 -15.59 -17.46
C LYS A 146 -17.64 -14.48 -18.37
N SER A 147 -18.25 -13.31 -18.26
CA SER A 147 -17.75 -12.07 -18.89
C SER A 147 -16.52 -11.49 -18.20
N SER A 148 -16.34 -11.83 -16.93
CA SER A 148 -15.18 -11.43 -16.14
C SER A 148 -14.91 -12.40 -14.98
N TYR A 149 -13.67 -12.48 -14.54
CA TYR A 149 -13.25 -13.19 -13.34
C TYR A 149 -12.05 -12.49 -12.72
N CYS A 150 -11.91 -12.61 -11.39
CA CYS A 150 -10.69 -12.25 -10.67
C CYS A 150 -9.73 -13.43 -10.63
N PHE A 151 -8.43 -13.14 -10.71
CA PHE A 151 -7.39 -14.11 -10.40
C PHE A 151 -6.28 -13.45 -9.58
N ASP A 152 -5.61 -14.26 -8.78
CA ASP A 152 -4.47 -13.88 -7.94
C ASP A 152 -3.48 -15.05 -7.88
N LEU A 153 -2.18 -14.76 -7.87
CA LEU A 153 -1.13 -15.76 -7.85
C LEU A 153 -0.47 -15.84 -6.48
N GLU A 154 -0.37 -17.04 -5.94
CA GLU A 154 0.52 -17.31 -4.82
C GLU A 154 1.90 -17.73 -5.34
N THR A 155 2.95 -17.09 -4.81
CA THR A 155 4.31 -17.26 -5.31
C THR A 155 5.31 -17.46 -4.18
N THR A 156 6.48 -18.04 -4.51
CA THR A 156 7.54 -18.29 -3.53
C THR A 156 8.35 -17.05 -3.14
N SER A 157 8.30 -16.00 -3.94
CA SER A 157 9.03 -14.74 -3.71
C SER A 157 8.42 -13.59 -4.52
N LEU A 158 8.87 -12.36 -4.26
CA LEU A 158 8.45 -11.16 -4.98
C LEU A 158 9.32 -10.84 -6.22
N ASP A 159 10.31 -11.66 -6.55
CA ASP A 159 11.10 -11.50 -7.77
C ASP A 159 10.42 -12.24 -8.92
N GLU A 160 9.74 -11.53 -9.79
CA GLU A 160 8.95 -12.07 -10.91
C GLU A 160 9.74 -13.02 -11.81
N LYS A 161 11.04 -12.80 -11.95
CA LYS A 161 11.92 -13.57 -12.83
C LYS A 161 12.25 -14.95 -12.28
N THR A 162 12.44 -15.05 -10.97
CA THR A 162 12.98 -16.26 -10.33
C THR A 162 11.94 -16.98 -9.48
N THR A 163 10.81 -16.33 -9.19
CA THR A 163 9.76 -16.94 -8.39
C THR A 163 9.06 -18.10 -9.09
N SER A 164 8.50 -18.99 -8.27
CA SER A 164 7.64 -20.07 -8.74
C SER A 164 6.21 -19.83 -8.27
N VAL A 165 5.25 -20.07 -9.15
CA VAL A 165 3.84 -20.09 -8.77
C VAL A 165 3.58 -21.33 -7.92
N ILE A 166 2.95 -21.21 -6.78
CA ILE A 166 2.54 -22.29 -5.89
C ILE A 166 1.02 -22.49 -5.89
N GLY A 167 0.27 -21.53 -6.42
CA GLY A 167 -1.16 -21.63 -6.63
C GLY A 167 -1.75 -20.47 -7.39
N ILE A 168 -2.98 -20.65 -7.84
CA ILE A 168 -3.80 -19.64 -8.48
C ILE A 168 -5.16 -19.64 -7.79
N ALA A 169 -5.59 -18.45 -7.33
CA ALA A 169 -6.95 -18.27 -6.84
C ALA A 169 -7.82 -17.60 -7.89
N PHE A 170 -9.08 -17.97 -7.94
CA PHE A 170 -10.08 -17.39 -8.83
C PHE A 170 -11.35 -17.03 -8.07
N SER A 171 -11.96 -15.90 -8.45
CA SER A 171 -13.30 -15.50 -8.01
C SER A 171 -14.09 -14.85 -9.15
N TRP A 172 -15.42 -15.06 -9.16
CA TRP A 172 -16.34 -14.48 -10.15
C TRP A 172 -17.71 -14.14 -9.55
N GLU A 173 -17.81 -14.28 -8.25
CA GLU A 173 -19.03 -14.01 -7.47
C GLU A 173 -18.61 -13.70 -6.04
N ALA A 174 -19.31 -12.77 -5.37
CA ALA A 174 -19.03 -12.45 -3.98
C ALA A 174 -19.16 -13.66 -3.06
N HIS A 175 -18.24 -13.78 -2.10
CA HIS A 175 -18.12 -14.88 -1.16
C HIS A 175 -17.85 -16.25 -1.83
N HIS A 176 -17.27 -16.22 -3.02
CA HIS A 176 -16.83 -17.38 -3.77
C HIS A 176 -15.34 -17.29 -4.10
N GLY A 177 -14.62 -18.38 -3.92
CA GLY A 177 -13.21 -18.47 -4.26
C GLY A 177 -12.81 -19.91 -4.58
N THR A 178 -11.96 -20.11 -5.58
CA THR A 178 -11.40 -21.41 -5.91
C THR A 178 -9.89 -21.30 -6.03
N TYR A 179 -9.19 -21.96 -5.14
CA TYR A 179 -7.73 -22.07 -5.19
C TYR A 179 -7.33 -23.35 -5.93
N VAL A 180 -6.35 -23.23 -6.80
CA VAL A 180 -5.74 -24.34 -7.55
C VAL A 180 -4.30 -24.51 -7.11
N GLU A 181 -3.97 -25.64 -6.52
CA GLU A 181 -2.61 -25.99 -6.13
C GLU A 181 -1.72 -26.14 -7.36
N VAL A 182 -0.57 -25.48 -7.35
CA VAL A 182 0.49 -25.61 -8.38
C VAL A 182 1.73 -26.19 -7.70
N PRO A 183 1.98 -27.50 -7.82
CA PRO A 183 3.15 -28.13 -7.21
C PRO A 183 4.45 -27.73 -7.93
N PRO A 184 5.61 -27.89 -7.30
CA PRO A 184 6.87 -27.56 -7.94
C PRO A 184 7.20 -28.43 -9.16
N GLY A 185 7.96 -27.92 -10.09
CA GLY A 185 8.52 -28.65 -11.22
C GLY A 185 7.56 -28.93 -12.37
N ALA A 186 7.72 -30.08 -13.03
CA ALA A 186 6.97 -30.42 -14.23
C ALA A 186 5.45 -30.57 -14.01
N ALA A 187 5.07 -31.07 -12.84
CA ALA A 187 3.65 -31.23 -12.48
C ALA A 187 2.94 -29.86 -12.37
N GLY A 188 3.59 -28.87 -11.77
CA GLY A 188 3.05 -27.50 -11.69
C GLY A 188 2.96 -26.82 -13.06
N LYS A 189 3.96 -27.03 -13.93
CA LYS A 189 3.87 -26.55 -15.30
C LYS A 189 2.68 -27.13 -16.05
N ALA A 190 2.38 -28.41 -15.84
CA ALA A 190 1.21 -29.04 -16.46
C ALA A 190 -0.11 -28.45 -15.94
N VAL A 191 -0.20 -28.15 -14.64
CA VAL A 191 -1.37 -27.48 -14.05
C VAL A 191 -1.54 -26.06 -14.63
N LEU A 192 -0.46 -25.29 -14.72
CA LEU A 192 -0.50 -23.94 -15.30
C LEU A 192 -0.91 -23.98 -16.77
N GLU A 193 -0.44 -24.97 -17.52
CA GLU A 193 -0.76 -25.14 -18.94
C GLU A 193 -2.26 -25.31 -19.19
N ASP A 194 -2.99 -25.92 -18.27
CA ASP A 194 -4.46 -26.03 -18.36
C ASP A 194 -5.14 -24.65 -18.46
N PHE A 195 -4.53 -23.58 -17.92
CA PHE A 195 -5.09 -22.21 -17.88
C PHE A 195 -4.57 -21.29 -19.00
N ARG A 196 -3.70 -21.78 -19.89
CA ARG A 196 -3.09 -20.96 -20.96
C ARG A 196 -4.14 -20.27 -21.82
N ASP A 197 -5.10 -20.99 -22.32
CA ASP A 197 -6.13 -20.44 -23.21
C ASP A 197 -7.07 -19.49 -22.47
N LEU A 198 -7.31 -19.74 -21.17
CA LEU A 198 -8.11 -18.85 -20.32
C LEU A 198 -7.44 -17.47 -20.16
N PHE A 199 -6.13 -17.44 -19.89
CA PHE A 199 -5.38 -16.20 -19.77
C PHE A 199 -5.23 -15.47 -21.12
N ALA A 200 -5.09 -16.20 -22.21
CA ALA A 200 -4.95 -15.63 -23.56
C ALA A 200 -6.30 -15.19 -24.18
N ASN A 201 -7.43 -15.48 -23.55
CA ASN A 201 -8.74 -15.11 -24.06
C ASN A 201 -8.94 -13.58 -24.06
N THR A 202 -9.35 -13.01 -25.19
CA THR A 202 -9.57 -11.57 -25.40
C THR A 202 -11.01 -11.12 -25.12
N GLU A 203 -11.94 -12.05 -24.91
CA GLU A 203 -13.37 -11.76 -24.71
C GLU A 203 -13.72 -11.60 -23.22
N THR A 204 -12.92 -12.19 -22.31
CA THR A 204 -13.19 -12.20 -20.89
C THR A 204 -12.28 -11.21 -20.16
N GLU A 205 -12.85 -10.33 -19.33
CA GLU A 205 -12.10 -9.41 -18.50
C GLU A 205 -11.43 -10.14 -17.33
N LYS A 206 -10.14 -9.92 -17.15
CA LYS A 206 -9.38 -10.41 -16.01
C LYS A 206 -9.24 -9.29 -14.99
N ILE A 207 -9.71 -9.55 -13.79
CA ILE A 207 -9.66 -8.63 -12.65
C ILE A 207 -8.54 -9.09 -11.71
N GLY A 208 -7.84 -8.15 -11.11
CA GLY A 208 -6.86 -8.44 -10.06
C GLY A 208 -6.48 -7.19 -9.28
N HIS A 209 -5.57 -7.37 -8.34
CA HIS A 209 -5.02 -6.29 -7.54
C HIS A 209 -3.51 -6.23 -7.73
N ASN A 210 -2.98 -5.16 -8.35
CA ASN A 210 -1.58 -5.08 -8.78
C ASN A 210 -1.22 -6.14 -9.84
N LEU A 211 -2.07 -6.28 -10.84
CA LEU A 211 -1.95 -7.26 -11.93
C LEU A 211 -0.58 -7.25 -12.64
N LYS A 212 0.17 -6.15 -12.55
CA LYS A 212 1.50 -6.08 -13.16
C LYS A 212 2.41 -7.18 -12.63
N PHE A 213 2.37 -7.47 -11.33
CA PHE A 213 3.16 -8.54 -10.73
C PHE A 213 2.74 -9.91 -11.26
N ASP A 214 1.45 -10.24 -11.21
CA ASP A 214 0.96 -11.56 -11.64
C ASP A 214 1.21 -11.81 -13.13
N ILE A 215 0.96 -10.80 -13.96
CA ILE A 215 1.22 -10.87 -15.40
C ILE A 215 2.73 -10.99 -15.66
N GLY A 216 3.57 -10.30 -14.88
CA GLY A 216 5.02 -10.42 -14.93
C GLY A 216 5.49 -11.83 -14.65
N VAL A 217 5.03 -12.43 -13.56
CA VAL A 217 5.34 -13.82 -13.20
C VAL A 217 4.91 -14.79 -14.30
N LEU A 218 3.67 -14.68 -14.78
CA LEU A 218 3.16 -15.53 -15.86
C LEU A 218 3.95 -15.37 -17.16
N GLN A 219 4.35 -14.13 -17.50
CA GLN A 219 5.13 -13.87 -18.72
C GLN A 219 6.55 -14.46 -18.63
N TRP A 220 7.19 -14.45 -17.46
CA TRP A 220 8.47 -15.13 -17.27
C TRP A 220 8.37 -16.64 -17.41
N GLN A 221 7.20 -17.21 -17.11
CA GLN A 221 6.91 -18.64 -17.31
C GLN A 221 6.40 -18.98 -18.72
N GLY A 222 6.33 -18.00 -19.63
CA GLY A 222 5.96 -18.21 -21.03
C GLY A 222 4.45 -18.17 -21.28
N PHE A 223 3.66 -17.57 -20.39
CA PHE A 223 2.24 -17.33 -20.58
C PHE A 223 1.98 -15.90 -21.05
N THR A 224 0.89 -15.70 -21.76
CA THR A 224 0.40 -14.39 -22.16
C THR A 224 -0.96 -14.18 -21.50
N VAL A 225 -1.11 -13.04 -20.82
CA VAL A 225 -2.40 -12.59 -20.29
C VAL A 225 -2.91 -11.48 -21.20
N ALA A 226 -3.99 -11.76 -21.91
CA ALA A 226 -4.56 -10.80 -22.86
C ALA A 226 -5.49 -9.80 -22.15
N THR A 227 -5.62 -8.62 -22.72
CA THR A 227 -6.69 -7.67 -22.39
C THR A 227 -8.05 -8.23 -22.80
N PRO A 228 -9.20 -7.77 -22.20
CA PRO A 228 -9.30 -6.67 -21.24
C PRO A 228 -8.86 -7.05 -19.82
N LEU A 229 -8.27 -6.06 -19.14
CA LEU A 229 -7.80 -6.14 -17.76
C LEU A 229 -8.52 -5.09 -16.90
N TYR A 230 -8.69 -5.38 -15.63
CA TYR A 230 -9.17 -4.43 -14.64
C TYR A 230 -8.34 -4.57 -13.36
N ASP A 231 -7.55 -3.57 -13.04
CA ASP A 231 -6.70 -3.54 -11.84
C ASP A 231 -7.33 -2.65 -10.77
N THR A 232 -7.67 -3.25 -9.63
CA THR A 232 -8.34 -2.55 -8.52
C THR A 232 -7.41 -1.55 -7.82
N MET A 233 -6.10 -1.79 -7.82
CA MET A 233 -5.13 -0.86 -7.27
C MET A 233 -5.02 0.41 -8.13
N LEU A 234 -4.94 0.26 -9.46
CA LEU A 234 -4.95 1.37 -10.41
C LEU A 234 -6.28 2.13 -10.37
N ALA A 235 -7.40 1.41 -10.33
CA ALA A 235 -8.72 2.03 -10.22
C ALA A 235 -8.82 2.94 -8.99
N HIS A 236 -8.40 2.46 -7.83
CA HIS A 236 -8.42 3.28 -6.61
C HIS A 236 -7.41 4.43 -6.66
N SER A 237 -6.25 4.25 -7.28
CA SER A 237 -5.25 5.32 -7.41
C SER A 237 -5.73 6.50 -8.26
N LEU A 238 -6.62 6.26 -9.21
CA LEU A 238 -7.26 7.32 -9.98
C LEU A 238 -8.30 8.09 -9.17
N ILE A 239 -9.03 7.42 -8.28
CA ILE A 239 -10.10 8.03 -7.47
C ILE A 239 -9.50 8.80 -6.29
N GLU A 240 -8.56 8.19 -5.58
CA GLU A 240 -7.98 8.70 -4.33
C GLU A 240 -6.44 8.60 -4.36
N PRO A 241 -5.75 9.42 -5.17
CA PRO A 241 -4.31 9.29 -5.42
C PRO A 241 -3.43 9.47 -4.17
N GLU A 242 -3.92 10.16 -3.14
CA GLU A 242 -3.19 10.42 -1.89
C GLU A 242 -3.37 9.32 -0.84
N GLN A 243 -4.28 8.37 -1.08
CA GLN A 243 -4.59 7.30 -0.15
C GLN A 243 -3.66 6.08 -0.33
N ARG A 244 -3.82 5.09 0.54
CA ARG A 244 -3.17 3.79 0.40
C ARG A 244 -3.99 2.92 -0.55
N HIS A 245 -3.30 2.15 -1.39
CA HIS A 245 -3.96 1.31 -2.39
C HIS A 245 -3.80 -0.19 -2.11
N LYS A 246 -3.28 -0.58 -0.96
CA LYS A 246 -3.18 -2.00 -0.58
C LYS A 246 -4.57 -2.61 -0.40
N MET A 247 -4.73 -3.85 -0.81
CA MET A 247 -5.99 -4.57 -0.75
C MET A 247 -6.59 -4.61 0.65
N ASP A 248 -5.81 -4.88 1.70
CA ASP A 248 -6.27 -4.88 3.09
C ASP A 248 -6.93 -3.55 3.46
N PHE A 249 -6.26 -2.44 3.13
CA PHE A 249 -6.78 -1.10 3.38
C PHE A 249 -8.08 -0.85 2.61
N LEU A 250 -8.17 -1.27 1.35
CA LEU A 250 -9.37 -1.11 0.53
C LEU A 250 -10.52 -1.99 1.04
N ALA A 251 -10.23 -3.20 1.48
CA ALA A 251 -11.23 -4.08 2.08
C ALA A 251 -11.85 -3.49 3.35
N GLU A 252 -11.00 -2.98 4.25
CA GLU A 252 -11.46 -2.31 5.47
C GLU A 252 -12.26 -1.04 5.15
N SER A 253 -11.79 -0.25 4.18
CA SER A 253 -12.37 1.05 3.85
C SER A 253 -13.66 0.96 3.05
N LEU A 254 -13.69 0.12 2.04
CA LEU A 254 -14.80 0.07 1.09
C LEU A 254 -15.79 -1.05 1.37
N LEU A 255 -15.33 -2.15 1.96
CA LEU A 255 -16.16 -3.30 2.26
C LEU A 255 -16.51 -3.43 3.76
N GLY A 256 -15.84 -2.67 4.65
CA GLY A 256 -15.97 -2.86 6.10
C GLY A 256 -15.52 -4.25 6.56
N TYR A 257 -14.49 -4.77 5.93
CA TYR A 257 -14.04 -6.14 6.07
C TYR A 257 -12.53 -6.21 6.32
N THR A 258 -12.11 -6.97 7.34
CA THR A 258 -10.69 -7.23 7.63
C THR A 258 -10.30 -8.59 7.04
N PRO A 259 -9.45 -8.64 6.00
CA PRO A 259 -8.96 -9.89 5.42
C PRO A 259 -8.02 -10.64 6.37
N ILE A 260 -7.81 -11.93 6.07
CA ILE A 260 -6.75 -12.73 6.70
C ILE A 260 -5.40 -12.06 6.38
N SER A 261 -4.61 -11.74 7.40
CA SER A 261 -3.31 -11.10 7.16
C SER A 261 -2.27 -12.11 6.67
N TYR A 262 -1.41 -11.70 5.74
CA TYR A 262 -0.26 -12.47 5.27
C TYR A 262 0.58 -13.01 6.43
N ASP A 263 0.87 -12.16 7.43
CA ASP A 263 1.68 -12.53 8.59
C ASP A 263 1.05 -13.67 9.43
N SER A 264 -0.27 -13.77 9.48
CA SER A 264 -0.96 -14.82 10.22
C SER A 264 -0.82 -16.19 9.57
N VAL A 265 -0.64 -16.24 8.25
CA VAL A 265 -0.49 -17.49 7.47
C VAL A 265 0.98 -17.86 7.30
N PHE A 266 1.81 -16.91 6.86
CA PHE A 266 3.18 -17.19 6.42
C PHE A 266 4.26 -16.88 7.46
N VAL A 267 3.98 -16.01 8.45
CA VAL A 267 4.93 -15.66 9.51
C VAL A 267 4.54 -16.34 10.80
N LYS A 268 5.07 -17.56 11.07
CA LYS A 268 4.85 -18.21 12.38
C LYS A 268 5.47 -17.36 13.48
N LYS A 269 4.64 -16.92 14.43
CA LYS A 269 5.11 -16.36 15.70
C LYS A 269 5.94 -17.43 16.41
N VAL A 270 7.24 -17.22 16.51
CA VAL A 270 8.06 -17.94 17.49
C VAL A 270 7.51 -17.53 18.85
N GLU A 271 6.74 -18.38 19.49
CA GLU A 271 6.36 -18.18 20.87
C GLU A 271 7.66 -18.06 21.68
N LYS A 272 7.93 -16.87 22.17
CA LYS A 272 8.93 -16.67 23.21
C LYS A 272 8.40 -17.31 24.47
N THR A 273 8.57 -18.61 24.60
CA THR A 273 8.45 -19.27 25.89
C THR A 273 9.52 -18.65 26.79
N GLY A 274 9.04 -17.82 27.71
CA GLY A 274 9.88 -17.16 28.70
C GLY A 274 10.62 -18.19 29.57
N GLN A 275 11.86 -17.94 29.69
CA GLN A 275 12.89 -18.24 30.67
C GLN A 275 14.16 -18.72 29.99
N LEU A 276 15.07 -17.77 29.82
CA LEU A 276 16.48 -18.13 29.70
C LEU A 276 16.92 -18.73 31.06
N SER A 277 17.00 -20.04 31.12
CA SER A 277 17.84 -20.70 32.12
C SER A 277 19.25 -20.73 31.54
N LEU A 278 20.19 -20.14 32.30
CA LEU A 278 21.56 -19.89 31.83
C LEU A 278 22.47 -21.16 31.93
N PHE A 279 21.94 -22.31 32.28
CA PHE A 279 22.69 -23.55 32.44
C PHE A 279 21.77 -24.75 32.17
N ASP A 280 21.77 -25.22 30.93
CA ASP A 280 21.51 -26.65 30.68
C ASP A 280 22.11 -27.05 29.33
N ASP A 281 23.25 -27.73 29.38
CA ASP A 281 23.77 -28.55 28.31
C ASP A 281 22.91 -29.82 28.26
N ALA A 282 21.85 -29.81 27.47
CA ALA A 282 21.11 -31.01 27.14
C ALA A 282 20.95 -31.10 25.63
N GLU A 283 21.49 -32.14 25.07
CA GLU A 283 21.34 -32.58 23.69
C GLU A 283 19.86 -32.54 23.28
N MET A 284 19.48 -31.58 22.46
CA MET A 284 18.15 -31.54 21.84
C MET A 284 18.13 -32.37 20.56
N SER A 285 17.86 -33.64 20.73
CA SER A 285 17.37 -34.52 19.69
C SER A 285 15.88 -34.20 19.44
N GLY A 286 15.54 -33.78 18.24
CA GLY A 286 14.14 -33.74 17.74
C GLY A 286 13.50 -32.35 17.72
N GLN A 287 14.06 -31.40 16.99
CA GLN A 287 13.31 -30.25 16.51
C GLN A 287 12.59 -30.65 15.23
N ALA A 288 11.27 -30.74 15.31
CA ALA A 288 10.45 -30.68 14.11
C ALA A 288 10.71 -29.31 13.46
N GLU A 289 11.23 -29.29 12.24
CA GLU A 289 11.33 -28.06 11.46
C GLU A 289 9.95 -27.41 11.42
N PRO A 290 9.83 -26.10 11.61
CA PRO A 290 8.56 -25.43 11.49
C PRO A 290 8.06 -25.66 10.06
N SER A 291 7.08 -26.53 9.87
CA SER A 291 6.42 -26.73 8.59
C SER A 291 5.81 -25.40 8.17
N GLY A 292 6.01 -24.98 6.91
CA GLY A 292 5.32 -23.83 6.32
C GLY A 292 3.80 -23.93 6.48
N PRO A 293 3.03 -22.95 5.99
CA PRO A 293 1.58 -23.02 6.05
C PRO A 293 1.06 -24.25 5.29
N SER A 294 -0.04 -24.81 5.78
CA SER A 294 -0.71 -25.93 5.11
C SER A 294 -1.37 -25.48 3.80
N LEU A 295 -1.64 -26.42 2.90
CA LEU A 295 -2.35 -26.14 1.66
C LEU A 295 -3.74 -25.51 1.93
N GLU A 296 -4.39 -25.92 3.01
CA GLU A 296 -5.68 -25.42 3.43
C GLU A 296 -5.59 -23.96 3.89
N GLU A 297 -4.56 -23.58 4.63
CA GLU A 297 -4.33 -22.18 5.06
C GLU A 297 -4.00 -21.29 3.87
N ILE A 298 -3.10 -21.71 2.97
CA ILE A 298 -2.79 -20.97 1.74
C ILE A 298 -4.03 -20.84 0.86
N GLY A 299 -4.73 -21.95 0.63
CA GLY A 299 -5.89 -21.96 -0.25
C GLY A 299 -7.07 -21.12 0.28
N GLN A 300 -7.23 -21.04 1.60
CA GLN A 300 -8.24 -20.19 2.21
C GLN A 300 -7.84 -18.70 2.07
N TYR A 301 -6.59 -18.36 2.37
CA TYR A 301 -6.04 -17.02 2.22
C TYR A 301 -6.16 -16.53 0.76
N ALA A 302 -5.63 -17.25 -0.19
CA ALA A 302 -5.66 -16.90 -1.60
C ALA A 302 -7.09 -16.80 -2.18
N SER A 303 -7.98 -17.72 -1.77
CA SER A 303 -9.39 -17.64 -2.18
C SER A 303 -10.09 -16.40 -1.64
N GLU A 304 -9.73 -15.97 -0.44
CA GLU A 304 -10.23 -14.71 0.15
C GLU A 304 -9.71 -13.50 -0.61
N ASP A 305 -8.41 -13.47 -0.95
CA ASP A 305 -7.80 -12.36 -1.68
C ASP A 305 -8.45 -12.17 -3.06
N ALA A 306 -8.70 -13.26 -3.78
CA ALA A 306 -9.43 -13.20 -5.05
C ALA A 306 -10.89 -12.74 -4.88
N ASP A 307 -11.59 -13.19 -3.83
CA ASP A 307 -12.98 -12.80 -3.54
C ASP A 307 -13.07 -11.32 -3.14
N VAL A 308 -12.22 -10.88 -2.23
CA VAL A 308 -12.14 -9.47 -1.80
C VAL A 308 -11.85 -8.57 -3.00
N THR A 309 -10.88 -8.94 -3.84
CA THR A 309 -10.54 -8.19 -5.06
C THR A 309 -11.72 -8.14 -6.04
N TRP A 310 -12.47 -9.22 -6.20
CA TRP A 310 -13.69 -9.23 -7.00
C TRP A 310 -14.74 -8.26 -6.47
N GLN A 311 -14.97 -8.25 -5.15
CA GLN A 311 -15.95 -7.36 -4.52
C GLN A 311 -15.50 -5.90 -4.62
N LEU A 312 -14.20 -5.60 -4.41
CA LEU A 312 -13.62 -4.27 -4.60
C LEU A 312 -13.79 -3.78 -6.03
N ALA A 313 -13.56 -4.63 -7.03
CA ALA A 313 -13.74 -4.25 -8.43
C ALA A 313 -15.18 -3.79 -8.72
N SER A 314 -16.17 -4.43 -8.11
CA SER A 314 -17.58 -4.04 -8.30
C SER A 314 -17.86 -2.62 -7.81
N ILE A 315 -17.34 -2.24 -6.63
CA ILE A 315 -17.49 -0.90 -6.07
C ILE A 315 -16.66 0.12 -6.86
N LEU A 316 -15.41 -0.21 -7.14
CA LEU A 316 -14.48 0.71 -7.81
C LEU A 316 -14.90 1.01 -9.25
N LYS A 317 -15.52 0.06 -9.97
CA LYS A 317 -16.09 0.31 -11.30
C LYS A 317 -17.16 1.40 -11.27
N GLU A 318 -17.99 1.43 -10.24
CA GLU A 318 -19.01 2.48 -10.07
C GLU A 318 -18.38 3.83 -9.73
N GLN A 319 -17.39 3.85 -8.85
CA GLN A 319 -16.71 5.07 -8.42
C GLN A 319 -15.88 5.69 -9.55
N VAL A 320 -15.13 4.89 -10.32
CA VAL A 320 -14.35 5.36 -11.47
C VAL A 320 -15.27 6.00 -12.53
N ARG A 321 -16.44 5.42 -12.77
CA ARG A 321 -17.46 6.01 -13.67
C ARG A 321 -18.03 7.30 -13.12
N ALA A 322 -18.32 7.35 -11.82
CA ALA A 322 -18.85 8.55 -11.17
C ALA A 322 -17.87 9.74 -11.21
N THR A 323 -16.58 9.48 -11.29
CA THR A 323 -15.51 10.49 -11.41
C THR A 323 -15.08 10.76 -12.86
N ASP A 324 -15.74 10.15 -13.86
CA ASP A 324 -15.44 10.27 -15.30
C ASP A 324 -14.00 9.85 -15.66
N GLN A 325 -13.47 8.85 -14.94
CA GLN A 325 -12.10 8.36 -15.16
C GLN A 325 -12.04 6.97 -15.79
N ASP A 326 -13.18 6.38 -16.11
CA ASP A 326 -13.25 5.03 -16.64
C ASP A 326 -12.49 4.88 -17.97
N ARG A 327 -12.51 5.89 -18.81
CA ARG A 327 -11.74 5.90 -20.04
C ARG A 327 -10.23 5.88 -19.79
N VAL A 328 -9.74 6.63 -18.81
CA VAL A 328 -8.31 6.62 -18.43
C VAL A 328 -7.91 5.23 -17.97
N LEU A 329 -8.70 4.61 -17.10
CA LEU A 329 -8.40 3.28 -16.58
C LEU A 329 -8.41 2.21 -17.69
N VAL A 330 -9.46 2.19 -18.51
CA VAL A 330 -9.70 1.09 -19.47
C VAL A 330 -8.88 1.26 -20.77
N GLU A 331 -8.69 2.48 -21.26
CA GLU A 331 -7.99 2.74 -22.52
C GLU A 331 -6.49 3.01 -22.36
N ILE A 332 -6.03 3.38 -21.13
CA ILE A 332 -4.64 3.77 -20.90
C ILE A 332 -4.01 2.88 -19.81
N GLU A 333 -4.46 2.97 -18.57
CA GLU A 333 -3.76 2.37 -17.43
C GLU A 333 -3.72 0.83 -17.49
N CYS A 334 -4.87 0.19 -17.66
CA CYS A 334 -4.91 -1.27 -17.76
C CYS A 334 -4.20 -1.83 -19.01
N PRO A 335 -4.36 -1.26 -20.22
CA PRO A 335 -3.58 -1.68 -21.39
C PRO A 335 -2.08 -1.41 -21.28
N LEU A 336 -1.64 -0.47 -20.46
CA LEU A 336 -0.22 -0.19 -20.21
C LEU A 336 0.45 -1.30 -19.41
N ILE A 337 -0.27 -2.05 -18.58
CA ILE A 337 0.28 -3.13 -17.74
C ILE A 337 1.12 -4.12 -18.57
N PRO A 338 0.60 -4.80 -19.60
CA PRO A 338 1.40 -5.74 -20.39
C PRO A 338 2.56 -5.09 -21.13
N VAL A 339 2.48 -3.81 -21.46
CA VAL A 339 3.60 -3.06 -22.07
C VAL A 339 4.74 -2.88 -21.06
N LEU A 340 4.41 -2.45 -19.83
CA LEU A 340 5.39 -2.29 -18.75
C LEU A 340 6.05 -3.64 -18.40
N VAL A 341 5.26 -4.70 -18.29
CA VAL A 341 5.78 -6.06 -18.06
C VAL A 341 6.74 -6.50 -19.18
N ALA A 342 6.41 -6.22 -20.44
CA ALA A 342 7.29 -6.53 -21.56
C ALA A 342 8.59 -5.71 -21.51
N MET A 343 8.52 -4.43 -21.16
CA MET A 343 9.71 -3.57 -21.00
C MET A 343 10.59 -4.04 -19.84
N GLU A 344 10.01 -4.38 -18.71
CA GLU A 344 10.74 -4.89 -17.53
C GLU A 344 11.40 -6.25 -17.82
N LYS A 345 10.71 -7.12 -18.53
CA LYS A 345 11.25 -8.42 -18.96
C LYS A 345 12.42 -8.26 -19.93
N GLU A 346 12.36 -7.36 -20.88
CA GLU A 346 13.44 -7.06 -21.81
C GLU A 346 14.62 -6.41 -21.10
N GLY A 347 14.34 -5.53 -20.15
CA GLY A 347 15.33 -4.81 -19.36
C GLY A 347 16.04 -3.70 -20.14
N ILE A 348 17.07 -3.13 -19.51
CA ILE A 348 17.92 -2.08 -20.09
C ILE A 348 19.41 -2.52 -20.03
N ARG A 349 20.16 -2.13 -21.05
CA ARG A 349 21.61 -2.29 -21.06
C ARG A 349 22.27 -1.03 -20.51
N VAL A 350 23.06 -1.19 -19.44
CA VAL A 350 23.85 -0.10 -18.86
C VAL A 350 25.31 -0.27 -19.33
N ASP A 351 25.93 0.81 -19.77
CA ASP A 351 27.38 0.84 -20.00
C ASP A 351 28.06 1.35 -18.72
N PRO A 352 28.72 0.47 -17.95
CA PRO A 352 29.35 0.87 -16.69
C PRO A 352 30.62 1.70 -16.89
N ALA A 353 31.11 1.83 -18.13
CA ALA A 353 32.29 2.62 -18.45
C ALA A 353 31.95 4.05 -18.92
N ALA A 354 30.70 4.33 -19.18
CA ALA A 354 30.20 5.67 -19.52
C ALA A 354 29.81 6.44 -18.28
#